data_e69b0bc0da909e8077fa9294d9a66f1b
#
_entry.id   e69b0bc0da909e8077fa9294d9a66f1b
#
_cell.length_a   1.000
_cell.length_b   1.000
_cell.length_c   1.000
_cell.angle_alpha   90.00
_cell.angle_beta   90.00
_cell.angle_gamma   90.00
#
_symmetry.space_group_name_H-M   'P 1'
#
loop_
_entity.id
_entity.type
_entity.pdbx_description
1 polymer ?
#
loop_
_entity_poly.entity_id
_entity_poly.type
_entity_poly.pdbx_seq_one_letter_code
_entity_poly.pdbx_strand_id
1 'polypeptide(L)'
;MNFSNFYKNIKSIAIVGLSDNPERPSYKVAKYLITQGFKIFPVNPNIDSFLGIKSYKSLSDINEKIDVVDIFRKSEFVGSIVDEAVSIGAKNIWMQE
;
A
#
# COMPACT_ATOMS: atom_id res chain seq x y z
N MET A 1 -3.44 -23.33 1.59
CA MET A 1 -3.54 -22.35 0.49
C MET A 1 -2.18 -22.13 -0.13
N ASN A 2 -2.12 -22.08 -1.43
CA ASN A 2 -0.87 -21.84 -2.13
C ASN A 2 -0.71 -20.32 -2.40
N PHE A 3 0.12 -19.67 -1.61
CA PHE A 3 0.39 -18.25 -1.75
C PHE A 3 0.92 -17.88 -3.13
N SER A 4 1.72 -18.76 -3.74
CA SER A 4 2.26 -18.49 -5.07
C SER A 4 1.16 -18.26 -6.08
N ASN A 5 0.09 -19.05 -6.04
CA ASN A 5 -1.03 -18.90 -6.95
C ASN A 5 -1.84 -17.65 -6.63
N PHE A 6 -2.06 -17.35 -5.35
CA PHE A 6 -2.80 -16.16 -4.92
C PHE A 6 -2.11 -14.89 -5.38
N TYR A 7 -0.79 -14.79 -5.17
CA TYR A 7 -0.04 -13.58 -5.48
C TYR A 7 0.50 -13.52 -6.91
N LYS A 8 0.24 -14.54 -7.71
CA LYS A 8 0.80 -14.64 -9.05
C LYS A 8 0.51 -13.43 -9.93
N ASN A 9 -0.68 -12.85 -9.81
CA ASN A 9 -1.12 -11.72 -10.63
C ASN A 9 -1.00 -10.37 -9.92
N ILE A 10 -0.46 -10.36 -8.70
CA ILE A 10 -0.27 -9.14 -7.93
C ILE A 10 1.16 -8.67 -8.15
N LYS A 11 1.33 -7.45 -8.69
CA LYS A 11 2.64 -6.87 -8.96
C LYS A 11 2.86 -5.58 -8.20
N SER A 12 1.80 -4.82 -7.94
CA SER A 12 1.90 -3.50 -7.33
C SER A 12 0.99 -3.38 -6.12
N ILE A 13 1.53 -2.81 -5.05
CA ILE A 13 0.82 -2.65 -3.79
C ILE A 13 1.01 -1.23 -3.31
N ALA A 14 -0.09 -0.50 -3.13
CA ALA A 14 -0.06 0.81 -2.50
C ALA A 14 -0.29 0.62 -1.00
N ILE A 15 0.59 1.19 -0.19
CA ILE A 15 0.49 1.06 1.27
C ILE A 15 0.10 2.42 1.85
N VAL A 16 -1.15 2.52 2.28
CA VAL A 16 -1.71 3.75 2.83
C VAL A 16 -1.41 3.82 4.31
N GLY A 17 -0.82 4.93 4.74
CA GLY A 17 -0.39 5.11 6.12
C GLY A 17 0.98 4.51 6.40
N LEU A 18 1.77 4.26 5.36
CA LEU A 18 3.12 3.73 5.52
C LEU A 18 3.98 4.70 6.32
N SER A 19 4.56 4.18 7.39
CA SER A 19 5.44 4.95 8.27
C SER A 19 6.90 4.77 7.84
N ASP A 20 7.70 5.82 7.99
CA ASP A 20 9.15 5.76 7.80
C ASP A 20 9.89 5.34 9.08
N ASN A 21 9.17 5.03 10.15
CA ASN A 21 9.74 4.54 11.41
C ASN A 21 9.90 3.02 11.36
N PRO A 22 11.15 2.50 11.46
CA PRO A 22 11.40 1.05 11.36
C PRO A 22 10.68 0.18 12.39
N GLU A 23 10.21 0.77 13.49
CA GLU A 23 9.50 0.04 14.53
C GLU A 23 8.01 -0.20 14.19
N ARG A 24 7.49 0.52 13.21
CA ARG A 24 6.07 0.41 12.86
C ARG A 24 5.79 -0.81 11.98
N PRO A 25 4.62 -1.47 12.18
CA PRO A 25 4.25 -2.64 11.37
C PRO A 25 4.23 -2.34 9.87
N SER A 26 3.75 -1.16 9.45
CA SER A 26 3.68 -0.82 8.04
C SER A 26 5.07 -0.78 7.40
N TYR A 27 6.08 -0.27 8.12
CA TYR A 27 7.45 -0.26 7.64
C TYR A 27 7.95 -1.69 7.39
N LYS A 28 7.73 -2.57 8.38
CA LYS A 28 8.21 -3.95 8.30
C LYS A 28 7.54 -4.71 7.15
N VAL A 29 6.24 -4.52 6.98
CA VAL A 29 5.49 -5.15 5.89
C VAL A 29 5.98 -4.64 4.55
N ALA A 30 6.12 -3.33 4.38
CA ALA A 30 6.58 -2.75 3.12
C ALA A 30 7.98 -3.24 2.75
N LYS A 31 8.89 -3.25 3.71
CA LYS A 31 10.25 -3.72 3.48
C LYS A 31 10.26 -5.19 3.03
N TYR A 32 9.46 -6.02 3.70
CA TYR A 32 9.34 -7.42 3.32
C TYR A 32 8.80 -7.58 1.89
N LEU A 33 7.73 -6.86 1.55
CA LEU A 33 7.12 -6.96 0.22
C LEU A 33 8.10 -6.53 -0.88
N ILE A 34 8.92 -5.52 -0.62
CA ILE A 34 9.96 -5.11 -1.56
C ILE A 34 10.94 -6.26 -1.80
N THR A 35 11.35 -6.99 -0.74
CA THR A 35 12.26 -8.12 -0.91
C THR A 35 11.62 -9.26 -1.70
N GLN A 36 10.29 -9.35 -1.72
CA GLN A 36 9.56 -10.35 -2.47
C GLN A 36 9.29 -9.94 -3.93
N GLY A 37 9.79 -8.77 -4.34
CA GLY A 37 9.71 -8.33 -5.72
C GLY A 37 8.47 -7.51 -6.07
N PHE A 38 7.65 -7.14 -5.09
CA PHE A 38 6.49 -6.29 -5.34
C PHE A 38 6.90 -4.84 -5.54
N LYS A 39 6.22 -4.14 -6.46
CA LYS A 39 6.38 -2.71 -6.62
C LYS A 39 5.52 -2.01 -5.56
N ILE A 40 6.16 -1.23 -4.71
CA ILE A 40 5.49 -0.57 -3.58
C ILE A 40 5.28 0.91 -3.91
N PHE A 41 4.05 1.38 -3.63
CA PHE A 41 3.69 2.79 -3.73
C PHE A 41 3.34 3.28 -2.33
N PRO A 42 4.28 3.98 -1.65
CA PRO A 42 3.96 4.58 -0.34
C PRO A 42 2.91 5.67 -0.49
N VAL A 43 1.91 5.67 0.39
CA VAL A 43 0.88 6.72 0.41
C VAL A 43 0.80 7.29 1.82
N ASN A 44 1.43 8.43 2.02
CA ASN A 44 1.41 9.13 3.29
C ASN A 44 1.81 10.58 3.06
N PRO A 45 0.93 11.56 3.34
CA PRO A 45 1.25 12.98 3.13
C PRO A 45 2.35 13.51 4.07
N ASN A 46 2.67 12.77 5.13
CA ASN A 46 3.63 13.21 6.14
C ASN A 46 5.06 12.77 5.86
N ILE A 47 5.30 11.98 4.81
CA ILE A 47 6.65 11.59 4.41
C ILE A 47 6.86 11.86 2.93
N ASP A 48 8.11 12.20 2.57
CA ASP A 48 8.44 12.48 1.16
C ASP A 48 8.83 11.21 0.41
N SER A 49 9.46 10.28 1.10
CA SER A 49 9.91 9.02 0.50
C SER A 49 10.02 7.92 1.54
N PHE A 50 10.05 6.68 1.05
CA PHE A 50 10.26 5.49 1.85
C PHE A 50 11.34 4.65 1.19
N LEU A 51 12.48 4.51 1.84
CA LEU A 51 13.63 3.76 1.30
C LEU A 51 13.97 4.18 -0.14
N GLY A 52 13.93 5.48 -0.40
CA GLY A 52 14.24 6.04 -1.72
C GLY A 52 13.06 6.01 -2.70
N ILE A 53 11.93 5.46 -2.33
CA ILE A 53 10.74 5.40 -3.17
C ILE A 53 9.84 6.59 -2.84
N LYS A 54 9.44 7.35 -3.87
CA LYS A 54 8.57 8.51 -3.70
C LYS A 54 7.28 8.14 -2.98
N SER A 55 6.90 8.94 -1.97
CA SER A 55 5.60 8.82 -1.31
C SER A 55 4.57 9.74 -1.98
N TYR A 56 3.34 9.27 -2.06
CA TYR A 56 2.21 10.02 -2.61
C TYR A 56 1.31 10.49 -1.48
N LYS A 57 0.66 11.63 -1.69
CA LYS A 57 -0.26 12.17 -0.68
C LYS A 57 -1.57 11.42 -0.62
N SER A 58 -2.01 10.90 -1.77
CA SER A 58 -3.25 10.12 -1.85
C SER A 58 -3.13 9.07 -2.96
N LEU A 59 -4.01 8.08 -2.92
CA LEU A 59 -4.07 7.04 -3.96
C LEU A 59 -4.33 7.64 -5.34
N SER A 60 -5.16 8.67 -5.42
CA SER A 60 -5.51 9.29 -6.70
C SER A 60 -4.33 9.95 -7.40
N ASP A 61 -3.25 10.25 -6.66
CA ASP A 61 -2.06 10.87 -7.24
C ASP A 61 -1.17 9.87 -7.97
N ILE A 62 -1.45 8.58 -7.82
CA ILE A 62 -0.64 7.52 -8.46
C ILE A 62 -1.18 7.29 -9.87
N ASN A 63 -0.34 7.52 -10.89
CA ASN A 63 -0.73 7.37 -12.30
C ASN A 63 -0.42 5.97 -12.85
N GLU A 64 -0.25 4.99 -11.99
CA GLU A 64 0.06 3.62 -12.40
C GLU A 64 -0.99 2.67 -11.85
N LYS A 65 -1.10 1.51 -12.48
CA LYS A 65 -2.05 0.48 -12.04
C LYS A 65 -1.65 -0.04 -10.68
N ILE A 66 -2.61 -0.10 -9.77
CA ILE A 66 -2.44 -0.65 -8.42
C ILE A 66 -3.27 -1.92 -8.30
N ASP A 67 -2.61 -3.03 -7.99
CA ASP A 67 -3.31 -4.31 -7.82
C ASP A 67 -3.92 -4.44 -6.44
N VAL A 68 -3.20 -3.99 -5.41
CA VAL A 68 -3.65 -4.10 -4.01
C VAL A 68 -3.46 -2.77 -3.31
N VAL A 69 -4.45 -2.40 -2.50
CA VAL A 69 -4.32 -1.29 -1.54
C VAL A 69 -4.29 -1.89 -0.14
N ASP A 70 -3.19 -1.71 0.57
CA ASP A 70 -3.00 -2.20 1.93
C ASP A 70 -3.08 -1.01 2.89
N ILE A 71 -4.05 -1.03 3.81
CA ILE A 71 -4.42 0.13 4.61
C ILE A 71 -3.96 -0.03 6.06
N PHE A 72 -3.08 0.88 6.50
CA PHE A 72 -2.59 0.98 7.88
C PHE A 72 -3.11 2.28 8.51
N ARG A 73 -4.42 2.43 8.58
CA ARG A 73 -5.04 3.62 9.15
C ARG A 73 -6.12 3.23 10.15
N LYS A 74 -6.42 4.16 11.07
CA LYS A 74 -7.51 3.98 12.03
C LYS A 74 -8.83 3.79 11.28
N SER A 75 -9.74 3.03 11.88
CA SER A 75 -11.01 2.65 11.25
C SER A 75 -11.83 3.84 10.78
N GLU A 76 -11.72 4.99 11.44
CA GLU A 76 -12.47 6.20 11.06
C GLU A 76 -12.07 6.75 9.69
N PHE A 77 -10.87 6.41 9.19
CA PHE A 77 -10.40 6.86 7.88
C PHE A 77 -10.59 5.83 6.79
N VAL A 78 -10.91 4.58 7.14
CA VAL A 78 -10.89 3.47 6.19
C VAL A 78 -11.94 3.63 5.11
N GLY A 79 -13.14 4.12 5.45
CA GLY A 79 -14.22 4.24 4.48
C GLY A 79 -13.86 5.08 3.26
N SER A 80 -13.29 6.27 3.48
CA SER A 80 -12.91 7.15 2.37
C SER A 80 -11.76 6.55 1.56
N ILE A 81 -10.84 5.86 2.21
CA ILE A 81 -9.71 5.20 1.53
C ILE A 81 -10.20 4.05 0.67
N VAL A 82 -11.18 3.27 1.17
CA VAL A 82 -11.78 2.17 0.39
C VAL A 82 -12.47 2.74 -0.85
N ASP A 83 -13.22 3.84 -0.72
CA ASP A 83 -13.86 4.48 -1.85
C ASP A 83 -12.84 4.92 -2.90
N GLU A 84 -11.74 5.51 -2.46
CA GLU A 84 -10.67 5.93 -3.36
C GLU A 84 -10.02 4.72 -4.05
N ALA A 85 -9.78 3.64 -3.30
CA ALA A 85 -9.19 2.41 -3.86
C ALA A 85 -10.08 1.81 -4.94
N VAL A 86 -11.39 1.78 -4.71
CA VAL A 86 -12.35 1.29 -5.69
C VAL A 86 -12.31 2.18 -6.94
N SER A 87 -12.26 3.49 -6.76
CA SER A 87 -12.28 4.44 -7.88
C SER A 87 -11.07 4.30 -8.80
N ILE A 88 -9.91 3.91 -8.26
CA ILE A 88 -8.69 3.70 -9.07
C ILE A 88 -8.58 2.27 -9.63
N GLY A 89 -9.57 1.41 -9.36
CA GLY A 89 -9.61 0.07 -9.92
C GLY A 89 -8.76 -0.97 -9.21
N ALA A 90 -8.43 -0.77 -7.93
CA ALA A 90 -7.70 -1.76 -7.17
C ALA A 90 -8.47 -3.07 -7.10
N LYS A 91 -7.79 -4.19 -7.32
CA LYS A 91 -8.42 -5.50 -7.32
C LYS A 91 -8.67 -6.05 -5.93
N ASN A 92 -7.82 -5.71 -4.98
CA ASN A 92 -7.90 -6.19 -3.62
C ASN A 92 -7.61 -5.06 -2.65
N ILE A 93 -8.25 -5.11 -1.51
CA ILE A 93 -8.04 -4.16 -0.43
C ILE A 93 -7.76 -4.95 0.84
N TRP A 94 -6.59 -4.71 1.42
CA TRP A 94 -6.19 -5.32 2.69
C TRP A 94 -6.26 -4.27 3.78
N MET A 95 -6.79 -4.65 4.94
CA MET A 95 -6.88 -3.75 6.09
C MET A 95 -6.06 -4.30 7.23
N GLN A 96 -5.15 -3.48 7.73
CA GLN A 96 -4.27 -3.83 8.86
C GLN A 96 -4.65 -3.00 10.07
N GLU A 97 -4.66 -3.62 11.21
CA GLU A 97 -4.93 -2.91 12.46
C GLU A 97 -3.65 -2.46 13.17
#